data_88e0f3914bd1165947ec0b4deb6e41eb
#
_entry.id   88e0f3914bd1165947ec0b4deb6e41eb
#
_cell.length_a   1.000
_cell.length_b   1.000
_cell.length_c   1.000
_cell.angle_alpha   90.00
_cell.angle_beta   90.00
_cell.angle_gamma   90.00
#
_symmetry.space_group_name_H-M   'P 1'
#
loop_
_entity.id
_entity.type
_entity.pdbx_description
1 polymer ?
#
loop_
_entity_poly.entity_id
_entity_poly.type
_entity_poly.pdbx_seq_one_letter_code
_entity_poly.pdbx_strand_id
1 'polypeptide(L)'
;MKYVIGNNLVATMAAYLLPNVKHIKPIDKDLDSWNIETFYIPYYCLDFVKLVFPGANITKYEMRTMYDMRETLSAVKPKNFDQIYTLYTRGKTNVEKEYLRTISETLEVISINGESPLNSLIILYEELEKLTSHKCENVDVTGIDVKNKLLKLSDDKEYVYDKLLFTSGLPKLISLDSSKSVKVIIEQNYTPGERFTLPVIDKYIYRCKLENENDIEISKLFDQIATVGKPWFRKIFYNGSVVYESLKQIFEDKIENNTVNEYIEESQITDTLGIQKVSGIDLLGKCSEWNNSIGFGHVIRRCN
;
A
#
# COMPACT_ATOMS: atom_id res chain seq x y z
N MET A 1 -6.55 16.44 -22.06
CA MET A 1 -7.29 15.44 -21.27
C MET A 1 -6.51 15.07 -20.02
N LYS A 2 -7.18 14.69 -18.90
CA LYS A 2 -6.52 14.25 -17.66
C LYS A 2 -6.48 12.74 -17.61
N TYR A 3 -5.35 12.17 -17.19
CA TYR A 3 -5.20 10.71 -17.04
C TYR A 3 -4.69 10.36 -15.64
N VAL A 4 -5.19 9.23 -15.10
CA VAL A 4 -4.63 8.54 -13.94
C VAL A 4 -4.03 7.24 -14.44
N ILE A 5 -2.80 6.93 -14.06
CA ILE A 5 -2.10 5.69 -14.42
C ILE A 5 -1.80 4.90 -13.16
N GLY A 6 -2.21 3.64 -13.15
CA GLY A 6 -1.92 2.65 -12.12
C GLY A 6 -3.02 1.63 -11.95
N ASN A 7 -2.65 0.46 -11.44
CA ASN A 7 -3.57 -0.64 -11.13
C ASN A 7 -3.58 -0.92 -9.61
N ASN A 8 -3.97 0.10 -8.83
CA ASN A 8 -3.96 0.05 -7.37
C ASN A 8 -5.12 0.88 -6.78
N LEU A 9 -5.35 0.75 -5.49
CA LEU A 9 -6.41 1.46 -4.77
C LEU A 9 -6.29 2.99 -4.91
N VAL A 10 -5.05 3.53 -4.90
CA VAL A 10 -4.82 4.98 -5.03
C VAL A 10 -5.28 5.50 -6.40
N ALA A 11 -4.99 4.76 -7.48
CA ALA A 11 -5.47 5.09 -8.82
C ALA A 11 -7.00 5.09 -8.89
N THR A 12 -7.62 4.07 -8.33
CA THR A 12 -9.09 3.92 -8.31
C THR A 12 -9.75 5.03 -7.48
N MET A 13 -9.18 5.38 -6.31
CA MET A 13 -9.63 6.53 -5.51
C MET A 13 -9.50 7.85 -6.28
N ALA A 14 -8.38 8.07 -6.95
CA ALA A 14 -8.16 9.27 -7.75
C ALA A 14 -9.14 9.34 -8.93
N ALA A 15 -9.38 8.22 -9.61
CA ALA A 15 -10.37 8.14 -10.69
C ALA A 15 -11.80 8.42 -10.20
N TYR A 16 -12.13 8.01 -8.98
CA TYR A 16 -13.43 8.29 -8.35
C TYR A 16 -13.59 9.79 -8.02
N LEU A 17 -12.59 10.36 -7.33
CA LEU A 17 -12.65 11.73 -6.83
C LEU A 17 -12.49 12.80 -7.92
N LEU A 18 -11.69 12.51 -8.96
CA LEU A 18 -11.41 13.49 -10.01
C LEU A 18 -12.48 13.46 -11.11
N PRO A 19 -13.09 14.61 -11.41
CA PRO A 19 -14.00 14.71 -12.55
C PRO A 19 -13.23 14.68 -13.88
N ASN A 20 -13.86 14.15 -14.92
CA ASN A 20 -13.34 14.17 -16.31
C ASN A 20 -11.91 13.63 -16.46
N VAL A 21 -11.64 12.53 -15.78
CA VAL A 21 -10.37 11.81 -15.86
C VAL A 21 -10.57 10.48 -16.56
N LYS A 22 -9.59 10.05 -17.34
CA LYS A 22 -9.49 8.69 -17.89
C LYS A 22 -8.50 7.89 -17.05
N HIS A 23 -8.88 6.70 -16.62
CA HIS A 23 -8.05 5.81 -15.84
C HIS A 23 -7.42 4.74 -16.75
N ILE A 24 -6.12 4.83 -16.97
CA ILE A 24 -5.33 3.80 -17.63
C ILE A 24 -4.90 2.80 -16.57
N LYS A 25 -5.47 1.61 -16.63
CA LYS A 25 -5.23 0.52 -15.69
C LYS A 25 -4.33 -0.51 -16.36
N PRO A 26 -3.02 -0.56 -16.07
CA PRO A 26 -2.11 -1.56 -16.60
C PRO A 26 -2.63 -2.97 -16.36
N ILE A 27 -2.46 -3.86 -17.35
CA ILE A 27 -2.89 -5.27 -17.27
C ILE A 27 -1.99 -6.01 -16.30
N ASP A 28 -0.67 -5.80 -16.43
CA ASP A 28 0.28 -6.30 -15.45
C ASP A 28 0.00 -5.63 -14.12
N LYS A 29 -0.26 -6.45 -13.11
CA LYS A 29 -0.35 -5.96 -11.75
C LYS A 29 1.00 -5.36 -11.40
N ASP A 30 1.05 -4.03 -11.27
CA ASP A 30 2.20 -3.40 -10.66
C ASP A 30 2.39 -4.04 -9.27
N LEU A 31 3.63 -4.26 -8.86
CA LEU A 31 3.95 -4.73 -7.50
C LEU A 31 3.27 -3.83 -6.45
N ASP A 32 3.05 -2.57 -6.79
CA ASP A 32 2.29 -1.59 -6.02
C ASP A 32 0.77 -1.81 -6.04
N SER A 33 0.24 -2.78 -6.79
CA SER A 33 -1.20 -3.05 -6.86
C SER A 33 -1.76 -3.53 -5.53
N TRP A 34 -0.92 -4.02 -4.68
CA TRP A 34 -1.23 -4.41 -3.34
C TRP A 34 -0.76 -3.31 -2.37
N ASN A 35 -1.57 -2.28 -2.20
CA ASN A 35 -1.47 -1.46 -1.00
C ASN A 35 -1.88 -2.27 0.25
N ILE A 36 -1.40 -3.51 0.34
CA ILE A 36 -1.56 -4.39 1.51
C ILE A 36 -0.86 -3.81 2.73
N GLU A 37 -0.07 -2.79 2.58
CA GLU A 37 0.44 -2.01 3.71
C GLU A 37 -0.68 -1.42 4.58
N THR A 38 -1.87 -1.28 4.00
CA THR A 38 -3.04 -0.80 4.70
C THR A 38 -4.07 -1.93 4.74
N PHE A 39 -4.03 -2.76 5.77
CA PHE A 39 -5.03 -3.83 6.00
C PHE A 39 -6.36 -3.29 6.57
N TYR A 40 -6.58 -1.99 6.50
CA TYR A 40 -7.73 -1.32 7.09
C TYR A 40 -7.95 0.07 6.50
N ILE A 41 -9.14 0.58 6.67
CA ILE A 41 -9.49 1.97 6.35
C ILE A 41 -9.42 2.78 7.65
N PRO A 42 -8.53 3.77 7.78
CA PRO A 42 -8.47 4.60 8.99
C PRO A 42 -9.81 5.32 9.24
N TYR A 43 -10.21 5.44 10.50
CA TYR A 43 -11.51 6.05 10.85
C TYR A 43 -11.63 7.52 10.40
N TYR A 44 -10.53 8.25 10.28
CA TYR A 44 -10.57 9.62 9.75
C TYR A 44 -11.01 9.72 8.28
N CYS A 45 -11.13 8.59 7.57
CA CYS A 45 -11.67 8.53 6.20
C CYS A 45 -13.19 8.34 6.15
N LEU A 46 -13.89 8.45 7.30
CA LEU A 46 -15.33 8.18 7.42
C LEU A 46 -16.18 8.91 6.38
N ASP A 47 -15.93 10.19 6.16
CA ASP A 47 -16.71 10.98 5.21
C ASP A 47 -16.53 10.50 3.77
N PHE A 48 -15.33 10.11 3.40
CA PHE A 48 -15.06 9.51 2.10
C PHE A 48 -15.78 8.17 1.94
N VAL A 49 -15.73 7.30 2.95
CA VAL A 49 -16.42 6.01 2.90
C VAL A 49 -17.94 6.18 2.83
N LYS A 50 -18.51 7.14 3.56
CA LYS A 50 -19.94 7.48 3.46
C LYS A 50 -20.33 8.01 2.08
N LEU A 51 -19.44 8.71 1.41
CA LEU A 51 -19.67 9.16 0.03
C LEU A 51 -19.75 7.98 -0.94
N VAL A 52 -18.90 6.95 -0.75
CA VAL A 52 -18.92 5.74 -1.57
C VAL A 52 -20.12 4.84 -1.23
N PHE A 53 -20.50 4.77 0.03
CA PHE A 53 -21.57 3.92 0.56
C PHE A 53 -22.64 4.71 1.32
N PRO A 54 -23.49 5.49 0.64
CA PRO A 54 -24.42 6.40 1.31
C PRO A 54 -25.50 5.70 2.16
N GLY A 55 -25.69 4.41 1.99
CA GLY A 55 -26.71 3.62 2.73
C GLY A 55 -26.12 2.53 3.64
N ALA A 56 -24.81 2.39 3.73
CA ALA A 56 -24.19 1.34 4.52
C ALA A 56 -24.15 1.68 6.01
N ASN A 57 -24.18 0.64 6.85
CA ASN A 57 -23.88 0.77 8.27
C ASN A 57 -22.37 0.85 8.47
N ILE A 58 -21.86 2.06 8.71
CA ILE A 58 -20.41 2.30 8.88
C ILE A 58 -20.16 2.58 10.36
N THR A 59 -19.37 1.73 10.97
CA THR A 59 -19.04 1.80 12.40
C THR A 59 -17.54 1.94 12.64
N LYS A 60 -17.21 2.48 13.80
CA LYS A 60 -15.83 2.49 14.30
C LYS A 60 -15.50 1.11 14.86
N TYR A 61 -14.34 0.60 14.50
CA TYR A 61 -13.78 -0.63 15.00
C TYR A 61 -12.39 -0.36 15.60
N GLU A 62 -12.13 -0.92 16.78
CA GLU A 62 -10.82 -0.84 17.41
C GLU A 62 -10.07 -2.14 17.17
N MET A 63 -8.97 -2.08 16.41
CA MET A 63 -8.15 -3.26 16.12
C MET A 63 -7.51 -3.80 17.40
N ARG A 64 -7.69 -5.09 17.61
CA ARG A 64 -7.18 -5.80 18.79
C ARG A 64 -5.83 -6.43 18.44
N THR A 65 -4.78 -5.98 19.11
CA THR A 65 -3.41 -6.45 18.89
C THR A 65 -2.93 -7.30 20.04
N MET A 66 -2.38 -8.48 19.73
CA MET A 66 -1.59 -9.28 20.64
C MET A 66 -0.10 -9.02 20.39
N TYR A 67 0.68 -8.99 21.46
CA TYR A 67 2.14 -8.75 21.39
C TYR A 67 2.88 -10.04 21.75
N ASP A 68 3.79 -10.45 20.87
CA ASP A 68 4.69 -11.59 21.10
C ASP A 68 6.11 -11.09 21.30
N MET A 69 6.64 -11.28 22.50
CA MET A 69 8.02 -11.00 22.84
C MET A 69 8.76 -12.30 23.14
N ARG A 70 9.35 -12.90 22.09
CA ARG A 70 10.16 -14.11 22.24
C ARG A 70 9.40 -15.21 22.99
N GLU A 71 8.24 -15.58 22.44
CA GLU A 71 7.34 -16.64 22.94
C GLU A 71 6.50 -16.26 24.17
N THR A 72 6.53 -15.00 24.59
CA THR A 72 5.64 -14.48 25.63
C THR A 72 4.52 -13.67 24.99
N LEU A 73 3.33 -14.26 24.89
CA LEU A 73 2.14 -13.61 24.35
C LEU A 73 1.48 -12.71 25.42
N SER A 74 1.10 -11.50 25.05
CA SER A 74 0.44 -10.53 25.91
C SER A 74 -0.59 -9.71 25.14
N ALA A 75 -1.80 -9.55 25.71
CA ALA A 75 -2.81 -8.63 25.21
C ALA A 75 -2.48 -7.16 25.59
N VAL A 76 -1.60 -6.96 26.56
CA VAL A 76 -1.13 -5.64 26.97
C VAL A 76 0.25 -5.40 26.39
N LYS A 77 0.44 -4.24 25.74
CA LYS A 77 1.71 -3.86 25.14
C LYS A 77 2.81 -3.79 26.22
N PRO A 78 3.88 -4.60 26.09
CA PRO A 78 5.01 -4.51 27.01
C PRO A 78 5.70 -3.15 26.93
N LYS A 79 6.13 -2.59 28.07
CA LYS A 79 6.71 -1.23 28.17
C LYS A 79 7.92 -1.00 27.24
N ASN A 80 8.71 -2.03 27.01
CA ASN A 80 9.91 -1.97 26.17
C ASN A 80 9.70 -2.53 24.75
N PHE A 81 8.44 -2.85 24.39
CA PHE A 81 8.13 -3.46 23.08
C PHE A 81 8.65 -2.63 21.92
N ASP A 82 8.38 -1.33 21.93
CA ASP A 82 8.77 -0.44 20.82
C ASP A 82 10.31 -0.38 20.63
N GLN A 83 11.06 -0.33 21.74
CA GLN A 83 12.53 -0.30 21.67
C GLN A 83 13.09 -1.60 21.10
N ILE A 84 12.58 -2.74 21.56
CA ILE A 84 13.04 -4.05 21.08
C ILE A 84 12.60 -4.28 19.65
N TYR A 85 11.38 -3.89 19.31
CA TYR A 85 10.86 -4.00 17.96
C TYR A 85 11.68 -3.15 16.96
N THR A 86 12.03 -1.91 17.33
CA THR A 86 12.91 -1.04 16.56
C THR A 86 14.29 -1.68 16.34
N LEU A 87 14.88 -2.24 17.37
CA LEU A 87 16.16 -2.95 17.25
C LEU A 87 16.05 -4.20 16.36
N TYR A 88 14.94 -4.92 16.46
CA TYR A 88 14.67 -6.12 15.68
C TYR A 88 14.48 -5.82 14.18
N THR A 89 13.75 -4.77 13.85
CA THR A 89 13.54 -4.29 12.48
C THR A 89 14.77 -3.54 11.91
N ARG A 90 15.85 -3.40 12.69
CA ARG A 90 17.17 -2.85 12.34
C ARG A 90 17.27 -1.36 12.08
N GLY A 91 16.59 -0.53 12.85
CA GLY A 91 16.88 0.91 12.86
C GLY A 91 16.67 1.62 11.52
N LYS A 92 15.76 1.13 10.68
CA LYS A 92 15.39 1.82 9.44
C LYS A 92 14.25 2.75 9.72
N THR A 93 14.59 3.90 10.20
CA THR A 93 13.83 4.85 11.00
C THR A 93 12.41 5.21 10.51
N ASN A 94 12.14 5.21 9.22
CA ASN A 94 10.83 5.68 8.73
C ASN A 94 9.82 4.54 8.56
N VAL A 95 10.27 3.40 8.09
CA VAL A 95 9.46 2.17 8.00
C VAL A 95 9.00 1.73 9.38
N GLU A 96 9.91 1.80 10.36
CA GLU A 96 9.64 1.45 11.75
C GLU A 96 8.59 2.31 12.42
N LYS A 97 8.67 3.62 12.25
CA LYS A 97 7.69 4.54 12.84
C LYS A 97 6.29 4.24 12.37
N GLU A 98 6.10 3.86 11.11
CA GLU A 98 4.79 3.49 10.61
C GLU A 98 4.33 2.14 11.15
N TYR A 99 5.20 1.13 11.18
CA TYR A 99 4.88 -0.15 11.81
C TYR A 99 4.59 -0.01 13.30
N LEU A 100 5.39 0.76 14.03
CA LEU A 100 5.13 1.03 15.44
C LEU A 100 3.82 1.77 15.64
N ARG A 101 3.48 2.72 14.78
CA ARG A 101 2.22 3.44 14.83
C ARG A 101 1.03 2.51 14.59
N THR A 102 1.12 1.60 13.61
CA THR A 102 0.06 0.63 13.32
C THR A 102 -0.08 -0.48 14.38
N ILE A 103 0.93 -0.67 15.21
CA ILE A 103 0.97 -1.73 16.21
C ILE A 103 0.78 -1.18 17.63
N SER A 104 1.22 0.06 17.89
CA SER A 104 1.36 0.57 19.25
C SER A 104 0.21 1.42 19.76
N GLU A 105 -0.65 1.90 18.89
CA GLU A 105 -1.82 2.71 19.26
C GLU A 105 -3.08 1.85 19.14
N THR A 106 -4.11 2.17 19.93
CA THR A 106 -5.46 1.67 19.67
C THR A 106 -5.89 2.21 18.32
N LEU A 107 -5.79 1.38 17.30
CA LEU A 107 -6.01 1.80 15.94
C LEU A 107 -7.50 1.82 15.65
N GLU A 108 -8.06 3.02 15.53
CA GLU A 108 -9.44 3.23 15.12
C GLU A 108 -9.58 3.10 13.61
N VAL A 109 -10.37 2.14 13.18
CA VAL A 109 -10.58 1.82 11.77
C VAL A 109 -12.06 1.74 11.44
N ILE A 110 -12.38 1.68 10.16
CA ILE A 110 -13.75 1.55 9.67
C ILE A 110 -14.11 0.07 9.51
N SER A 111 -15.29 -0.28 10.00
CA SER A 111 -16.03 -1.49 9.66
C SER A 111 -17.24 -1.11 8.83
N ILE A 112 -17.41 -1.73 7.67
CA ILE A 112 -18.54 -1.57 6.76
C ILE A 112 -19.48 -2.76 6.97
N ASN A 113 -20.74 -2.51 7.33
CA ASN A 113 -21.76 -3.53 7.57
C ASN A 113 -21.37 -4.63 8.59
N GLY A 114 -20.51 -4.30 9.55
CA GLY A 114 -20.04 -5.26 10.55
C GLY A 114 -18.91 -6.17 10.10
N GLU A 115 -18.38 -5.95 8.90
CA GLU A 115 -17.25 -6.72 8.37
C GLU A 115 -15.93 -6.42 9.09
N SER A 116 -14.99 -7.33 8.99
CA SER A 116 -13.64 -7.12 9.52
C SER A 116 -12.94 -5.93 8.84
N PRO A 117 -11.95 -5.30 9.46
CA PRO A 117 -11.23 -4.16 8.87
C PRO A 117 -10.67 -4.44 7.47
N LEU A 118 -10.09 -5.63 7.24
CA LEU A 118 -9.58 -6.00 5.93
C LEU A 118 -10.68 -6.23 4.91
N ASN A 119 -11.77 -6.92 5.30
CA ASN A 119 -12.92 -7.08 4.41
C ASN A 119 -13.54 -5.75 4.03
N SER A 120 -13.63 -4.83 4.98
CA SER A 120 -14.11 -3.46 4.72
C SER A 120 -13.23 -2.74 3.69
N LEU A 121 -11.92 -2.95 3.71
CA LEU A 121 -11.00 -2.42 2.70
C LEU A 121 -11.22 -3.05 1.32
N ILE A 122 -11.39 -4.37 1.27
CA ILE A 122 -11.69 -5.09 0.01
C ILE A 122 -13.01 -4.61 -0.58
N ILE A 123 -14.07 -4.52 0.23
CA ILE A 123 -15.38 -4.03 -0.18
C ILE A 123 -15.28 -2.60 -0.72
N LEU A 124 -14.51 -1.73 -0.06
CA LEU A 124 -14.29 -0.36 -0.54
C LEU A 124 -13.61 -0.36 -1.91
N TYR A 125 -12.58 -1.17 -2.09
CA TYR A 125 -11.85 -1.23 -3.36
C TYR A 125 -12.74 -1.76 -4.49
N GLU A 126 -13.45 -2.86 -4.29
CA GLU A 126 -14.37 -3.44 -5.27
C GLU A 126 -15.49 -2.46 -5.67
N GLU A 127 -16.05 -1.73 -4.72
CA GLU A 127 -17.09 -0.74 -5.03
C GLU A 127 -16.52 0.45 -5.81
N LEU A 128 -15.35 0.94 -5.45
CA LEU A 128 -14.66 1.98 -6.22
C LEU A 128 -14.35 1.52 -7.65
N GLU A 129 -13.93 0.28 -7.85
CA GLU A 129 -13.71 -0.30 -9.19
C GLU A 129 -15.00 -0.32 -10.01
N LYS A 130 -16.12 -0.71 -9.43
CA LYS A 130 -17.43 -0.66 -10.11
C LYS A 130 -17.82 0.77 -10.49
N LEU A 131 -17.73 1.70 -9.54
CA LEU A 131 -18.11 3.10 -9.75
C LEU A 131 -17.23 3.81 -10.79
N THR A 132 -15.97 3.39 -10.94
CA THR A 132 -15.02 3.98 -11.89
C THR A 132 -14.87 3.20 -13.17
N SER A 133 -15.51 2.05 -13.33
CA SER A 133 -15.36 1.14 -14.49
C SER A 133 -15.53 1.84 -15.83
N HIS A 134 -16.48 2.78 -15.93
CA HIS A 134 -16.76 3.57 -17.14
C HIS A 134 -15.64 4.55 -17.52
N LYS A 135 -14.68 4.83 -16.62
CA LYS A 135 -13.51 5.67 -16.84
C LYS A 135 -12.26 4.84 -17.18
N CYS A 136 -12.30 3.52 -16.96
CA CYS A 136 -11.16 2.64 -17.07
C CYS A 136 -10.90 2.18 -18.52
N GLU A 137 -9.62 2.14 -18.87
CA GLU A 137 -9.09 1.44 -20.03
C GLU A 137 -7.99 0.48 -19.56
N ASN A 138 -8.22 -0.84 -19.74
CA ASN A 138 -7.28 -1.88 -19.33
C ASN A 138 -6.25 -2.06 -20.45
N VAL A 139 -5.10 -1.41 -20.31
CA VAL A 139 -4.03 -1.43 -21.31
C VAL A 139 -2.71 -1.03 -20.66
N ASP A 140 -1.62 -1.67 -21.07
CA ASP A 140 -0.31 -1.34 -20.53
C ASP A 140 0.26 -0.06 -21.10
N VAL A 141 0.99 0.68 -20.28
CA VAL A 141 1.75 1.85 -20.70
C VAL A 141 3.14 1.39 -21.11
N THR A 142 3.52 1.67 -22.34
CA THR A 142 4.82 1.31 -22.92
C THR A 142 5.82 2.47 -22.92
N GLY A 143 5.35 3.72 -22.81
CA GLY A 143 6.21 4.87 -22.74
C GLY A 143 5.50 6.16 -22.37
N ILE A 144 6.27 7.08 -21.82
CA ILE A 144 5.84 8.45 -21.51
C ILE A 144 6.86 9.41 -22.12
N ASP A 145 6.41 10.22 -23.07
CA ASP A 145 7.21 11.35 -23.57
C ASP A 145 6.83 12.60 -22.80
N VAL A 146 7.62 12.91 -21.79
CA VAL A 146 7.37 14.01 -20.88
C VAL A 146 7.45 15.37 -21.58
N LYS A 147 8.35 15.49 -22.56
CA LYS A 147 8.58 16.73 -23.30
C LYS A 147 7.39 17.09 -24.21
N ASN A 148 6.87 16.09 -24.92
CA ASN A 148 5.76 16.26 -25.85
C ASN A 148 4.40 15.97 -25.19
N LYS A 149 4.37 15.60 -23.90
CA LYS A 149 3.17 15.20 -23.15
C LYS A 149 2.39 14.08 -23.83
N LEU A 150 3.10 13.04 -24.24
CA LEU A 150 2.54 11.92 -24.98
C LEU A 150 2.63 10.65 -24.14
N LEU A 151 1.51 9.93 -24.04
CA LEU A 151 1.38 8.64 -23.42
C LEU A 151 1.26 7.57 -24.49
N LYS A 152 2.14 6.56 -24.46
CA LYS A 152 2.14 5.44 -25.40
C LYS A 152 1.62 4.18 -24.72
N LEU A 153 0.74 3.48 -25.41
CA LEU A 153 0.08 2.27 -24.91
C LEU A 153 0.52 1.04 -25.70
N SER A 154 0.29 -0.15 -25.11
CA SER A 154 0.67 -1.43 -25.73
C SER A 154 -0.18 -1.81 -26.95
N ASP A 155 -1.32 -1.17 -27.14
CA ASP A 155 -2.19 -1.32 -28.32
C ASP A 155 -1.88 -0.31 -29.43
N ASP A 156 -0.67 0.25 -29.43
CA ASP A 156 -0.15 1.25 -30.39
C ASP A 156 -0.90 2.59 -30.38
N LYS A 157 -1.79 2.81 -29.43
CA LYS A 157 -2.43 4.12 -29.26
C LYS A 157 -1.50 5.10 -28.55
N GLU A 158 -1.63 6.36 -28.94
CA GLU A 158 -0.95 7.47 -28.32
C GLU A 158 -1.96 8.52 -27.84
N TYR A 159 -1.79 8.99 -26.62
CA TYR A 159 -2.64 10.02 -26.04
C TYR A 159 -1.85 11.25 -25.64
N VAL A 160 -2.29 12.41 -26.09
CA VAL A 160 -1.79 13.70 -25.59
C VAL A 160 -2.48 14.01 -24.26
N TYR A 161 -1.69 14.32 -23.23
CA TYR A 161 -2.22 14.66 -21.92
C TYR A 161 -1.95 16.13 -21.55
N ASP A 162 -2.94 16.75 -20.91
CA ASP A 162 -2.77 18.04 -20.24
C ASP A 162 -2.22 17.85 -18.82
N LYS A 163 -2.74 16.82 -18.15
CA LYS A 163 -2.35 16.44 -16.79
C LYS A 163 -2.27 14.93 -16.68
N LEU A 164 -1.19 14.45 -16.10
CA LEU A 164 -0.94 13.05 -15.80
C LEU A 164 -0.77 12.86 -14.29
N LEU A 165 -1.62 12.03 -13.68
CA LEU A 165 -1.46 11.50 -12.34
C LEU A 165 -0.86 10.11 -12.44
N PHE A 166 0.29 9.92 -11.79
CA PHE A 166 0.98 8.64 -11.76
C PHE A 166 0.93 8.07 -10.35
N THR A 167 0.39 6.85 -10.21
CA THR A 167 0.18 6.21 -8.90
C THR A 167 0.98 4.92 -8.73
N SER A 168 1.59 4.42 -9.82
CA SER A 168 2.54 3.30 -9.76
C SER A 168 3.88 3.75 -9.19
N GLY A 169 4.78 2.81 -8.89
CA GLY A 169 6.07 3.11 -8.27
C GLY A 169 6.95 4.05 -9.08
N LEU A 170 7.69 4.92 -8.39
CA LEU A 170 8.62 5.86 -9.01
C LEU A 170 9.66 5.18 -9.94
N PRO A 171 10.21 3.98 -9.60
CA PRO A 171 11.08 3.25 -10.53
C PRO A 171 10.41 2.93 -11.88
N LYS A 172 9.12 2.60 -11.86
CA LYS A 172 8.35 2.35 -13.09
C LYS A 172 8.24 3.61 -13.95
N LEU A 173 7.97 4.77 -13.33
CA LEU A 173 7.95 6.04 -14.05
C LEU A 173 9.30 6.33 -14.74
N ILE A 174 10.40 6.11 -14.00
CA ILE A 174 11.75 6.29 -14.54
C ILE A 174 11.99 5.37 -15.75
N SER A 175 11.51 4.13 -15.70
CA SER A 175 11.66 3.17 -16.80
C SER A 175 10.82 3.52 -18.03
N LEU A 176 9.65 4.12 -17.81
CA LEU A 176 8.73 4.52 -18.90
C LEU A 176 9.13 5.84 -19.59
N ASP A 177 9.92 6.70 -18.91
CA ASP A 177 10.36 7.97 -19.50
C ASP A 177 11.45 7.76 -20.54
N SER A 178 11.06 7.78 -21.81
CA SER A 178 11.96 7.62 -22.96
C SER A 178 13.02 8.74 -23.07
N SER A 179 12.72 9.92 -22.52
CA SER A 179 13.62 11.09 -22.54
C SER A 179 14.68 11.07 -21.45
N LYS A 180 14.55 10.19 -20.45
CA LYS A 180 15.37 10.13 -19.23
C LYS A 180 15.34 11.42 -18.40
N SER A 181 14.42 12.33 -18.67
CA SER A 181 14.29 13.62 -18.00
C SER A 181 13.93 13.47 -16.53
N VAL A 182 13.06 12.51 -16.20
CA VAL A 182 12.61 12.22 -14.85
C VAL A 182 13.78 11.83 -13.97
N LYS A 183 14.62 10.88 -14.43
CA LYS A 183 15.80 10.42 -13.72
C LYS A 183 16.78 11.56 -13.44
N VAL A 184 17.10 12.35 -14.45
CA VAL A 184 18.04 13.50 -14.34
C VAL A 184 17.54 14.52 -13.33
N ILE A 185 16.25 14.85 -13.34
CA ILE A 185 15.67 15.81 -12.38
C ILE A 185 15.77 15.27 -10.94
N ILE A 186 15.50 13.99 -10.73
CA ILE A 186 15.60 13.39 -9.41
C ILE A 186 17.06 13.39 -8.93
N GLU A 187 17.99 12.96 -9.76
CA GLU A 187 19.42 12.92 -9.45
C GLU A 187 19.96 14.32 -9.09
N GLN A 188 19.60 15.34 -9.85
CA GLN A 188 20.04 16.71 -9.61
C GLN A 188 19.52 17.30 -8.30
N ASN A 189 18.29 16.96 -7.91
CA ASN A 189 17.66 17.54 -6.73
C ASN A 189 18.00 16.81 -5.44
N TYR A 190 18.31 15.50 -5.50
CA TYR A 190 18.41 14.68 -4.30
C TYR A 190 19.78 14.03 -4.08
N THR A 191 20.62 13.93 -5.12
CA THR A 191 21.94 13.27 -4.98
C THR A 191 22.96 13.88 -5.95
N PRO A 192 23.39 15.15 -5.77
CA PRO A 192 24.38 15.75 -6.63
C PRO A 192 25.72 15.00 -6.56
N GLY A 193 26.16 14.44 -7.68
CA GLY A 193 27.50 13.85 -7.83
C GLY A 193 27.63 12.39 -7.41
N GLU A 194 26.62 11.76 -6.84
CA GLU A 194 26.62 10.32 -6.54
C GLU A 194 25.66 9.55 -7.47
N ARG A 195 25.86 8.22 -7.57
CA ARG A 195 24.88 7.36 -8.25
C ARG A 195 23.57 7.37 -7.45
N PHE A 196 22.54 7.95 -8.02
CA PHE A 196 21.24 7.95 -7.39
C PHE A 196 20.65 6.53 -7.37
N THR A 197 20.42 6.03 -6.18
CA THR A 197 19.64 4.81 -5.94
C THR A 197 18.51 5.13 -4.99
N LEU A 198 17.29 4.80 -5.36
CA LEU A 198 16.16 4.93 -4.44
C LEU A 198 16.37 3.96 -3.27
N PRO A 199 16.39 4.44 -2.03
CA PRO A 199 16.60 3.58 -0.87
C PRO A 199 15.38 2.67 -0.68
N VAL A 200 15.60 1.38 -0.73
CA VAL A 200 14.56 0.35 -0.58
C VAL A 200 14.99 -0.74 0.39
N ILE A 201 14.00 -1.39 1.01
CA ILE A 201 14.13 -2.70 1.64
C ILE A 201 13.08 -3.61 1.04
N ASP A 202 13.35 -4.89 1.01
CA ASP A 202 12.37 -5.87 0.57
C ASP A 202 11.47 -6.24 1.74
N LYS A 203 10.18 -6.35 1.44
CA LYS A 203 9.15 -6.87 2.33
C LYS A 203 8.54 -8.09 1.67
N TYR A 204 8.33 -9.09 2.45
CA TYR A 204 7.78 -10.37 2.02
C TYR A 204 6.45 -10.59 2.70
N ILE A 205 5.43 -10.89 1.90
CA ILE A 205 4.06 -11.11 2.36
C ILE A 205 3.66 -12.53 2.00
N TYR A 206 3.23 -13.29 2.99
CA TYR A 206 2.77 -14.64 2.82
C TYR A 206 1.31 -14.72 3.23
N ARG A 207 0.43 -14.99 2.28
CA ARG A 207 -0.97 -15.28 2.57
C ARG A 207 -1.14 -16.77 2.72
N CYS A 208 -1.57 -17.20 3.88
CA CYS A 208 -1.71 -18.60 4.23
C CYS A 208 -3.16 -18.93 4.57
N LYS A 209 -3.56 -20.18 4.33
CA LYS A 209 -4.76 -20.74 4.92
C LYS A 209 -4.55 -20.90 6.42
N LEU A 210 -5.51 -20.47 7.22
CA LEU A 210 -5.46 -20.55 8.67
C LEU A 210 -5.79 -22.00 9.09
N GLU A 211 -4.76 -22.77 9.46
CA GLU A 211 -4.86 -24.19 9.82
C GLU A 211 -4.28 -24.49 11.20
N ASN A 212 -3.42 -23.63 11.71
CA ASN A 212 -2.83 -23.78 13.04
C ASN A 212 -3.89 -23.55 14.12
N GLU A 213 -4.08 -24.53 15.03
CA GLU A 213 -5.12 -24.47 16.06
C GLU A 213 -4.96 -23.28 17.00
N ASN A 214 -3.72 -22.94 17.40
CA ASN A 214 -3.47 -21.79 18.24
C ASN A 214 -3.81 -20.48 17.54
N ASP A 215 -3.50 -20.36 16.25
CA ASP A 215 -3.83 -19.19 15.45
C ASP A 215 -5.35 -19.05 15.27
N ILE A 216 -6.07 -20.17 15.11
CA ILE A 216 -7.53 -20.18 15.07
C ILE A 216 -8.13 -19.64 16.37
N GLU A 217 -7.64 -20.09 17.52
CA GLU A 217 -8.13 -19.59 18.81
C GLU A 217 -7.78 -18.11 19.03
N ILE A 218 -6.56 -17.70 18.68
CA ILE A 218 -6.13 -16.31 18.81
C ILE A 218 -6.95 -15.39 17.89
N SER A 219 -7.25 -15.83 16.67
CA SER A 219 -8.00 -15.04 15.69
C SER A 219 -9.44 -14.69 16.11
N LYS A 220 -10.02 -15.46 17.04
CA LYS A 220 -11.33 -15.15 17.64
C LYS A 220 -11.30 -13.91 18.55
N LEU A 221 -10.13 -13.63 19.13
CA LEU A 221 -9.94 -12.59 20.14
C LEU A 221 -9.14 -11.40 19.63
N PHE A 222 -8.28 -11.61 18.67
CA PHE A 222 -7.34 -10.61 18.16
C PHE A 222 -7.33 -10.58 16.64
N ASP A 223 -7.13 -9.38 16.09
CA ASP A 223 -7.09 -9.15 14.66
C ASP A 223 -5.65 -9.27 14.10
N GLN A 224 -4.65 -9.04 14.97
CA GLN A 224 -3.24 -9.15 14.60
C GLN A 224 -2.34 -9.53 15.77
N ILE A 225 -1.16 -10.05 15.42
CA ILE A 225 -0.04 -10.25 16.34
C ILE A 225 1.15 -9.44 15.84
N ALA A 226 1.71 -8.62 16.72
CA ALA A 226 3.00 -7.98 16.51
C ALA A 226 4.09 -8.77 17.24
N THR A 227 5.17 -9.14 16.57
CA THR A 227 6.17 -10.04 17.15
C THR A 227 7.59 -9.53 17.07
N VAL A 228 8.39 -9.95 18.03
CA VAL A 228 9.83 -9.77 18.08
C VAL A 228 10.51 -11.13 18.31
N GLY A 229 11.44 -11.49 17.43
CA GLY A 229 12.19 -12.76 17.55
C GLY A 229 11.73 -13.88 16.64
N LYS A 230 10.69 -13.66 15.84
CA LYS A 230 10.25 -14.56 14.77
C LYS A 230 10.82 -14.12 13.40
N PRO A 231 10.78 -14.97 12.36
CA PRO A 231 11.15 -14.56 11.01
C PRO A 231 10.24 -13.45 10.44
N TRP A 232 9.01 -13.38 10.89
CA TRP A 232 8.01 -12.38 10.55
C TRP A 232 7.86 -11.36 11.70
N PHE A 233 7.42 -10.15 11.37
CA PHE A 233 7.23 -9.06 12.35
C PHE A 233 5.77 -8.76 12.64
N ARG A 234 4.84 -9.17 11.75
CA ARG A 234 3.40 -9.02 11.93
C ARG A 234 2.65 -10.21 11.34
N LYS A 235 1.59 -10.62 12.01
CA LYS A 235 0.63 -11.63 11.59
C LYS A 235 -0.77 -11.03 11.68
N ILE A 236 -1.58 -11.13 10.63
CA ILE A 236 -2.92 -10.55 10.54
C ILE A 236 -3.91 -11.64 10.20
N PHE A 237 -5.01 -11.70 10.93
CA PHE A 237 -6.06 -12.72 10.76
C PHE A 237 -7.27 -12.16 10.03
N TYR A 238 -7.80 -12.90 9.07
CA TYR A 238 -9.05 -12.57 8.40
C TYR A 238 -9.65 -13.77 7.65
N ASN A 239 -10.97 -13.96 7.74
CA ASN A 239 -11.74 -14.93 6.94
C ASN A 239 -11.10 -16.31 6.73
N GLY A 240 -10.63 -16.94 7.80
CA GLY A 240 -9.98 -18.24 7.70
C GLY A 240 -8.61 -18.23 7.02
N SER A 241 -8.04 -17.05 6.86
CA SER A 241 -6.69 -16.83 6.35
C SER A 241 -5.84 -16.09 7.37
N VAL A 242 -4.52 -16.21 7.21
CA VAL A 242 -3.55 -15.43 7.97
C VAL A 242 -2.49 -14.85 7.02
N VAL A 243 -2.14 -13.59 7.21
CA VAL A 243 -1.06 -12.93 6.46
C VAL A 243 0.12 -12.72 7.37
N TYR A 244 1.28 -13.18 6.92
CA TYR A 244 2.57 -12.91 7.56
C TYR A 244 3.32 -11.83 6.79
N GLU A 245 3.90 -10.89 7.50
CA GLU A 245 4.79 -9.89 6.94
C GLU A 245 6.20 -10.06 7.52
N SER A 246 7.18 -10.12 6.63
CA SER A 246 8.58 -10.34 6.97
C SER A 246 9.49 -9.34 6.24
N LEU A 247 10.62 -8.99 6.85
CA LEU A 247 11.74 -8.28 6.20
C LEU A 247 12.81 -9.24 5.69
N LYS A 248 12.54 -10.55 5.74
CA LYS A 248 13.41 -11.61 5.23
C LYS A 248 12.57 -12.63 4.51
N GLN A 249 13.06 -13.13 3.41
CA GLN A 249 12.42 -14.23 2.72
C GLN A 249 12.39 -15.49 3.61
N ILE A 250 11.24 -16.13 3.68
CA ILE A 250 11.01 -17.38 4.38
C ILE A 250 10.79 -18.45 3.30
N PHE A 251 11.70 -19.41 3.19
CA PHE A 251 11.68 -20.44 2.12
C PHE A 251 10.96 -21.71 2.57
N GLU A 252 9.73 -21.61 3.02
CA GLU A 252 8.96 -22.74 3.50
C GLU A 252 7.56 -22.76 2.87
N ASP A 253 7.13 -23.94 2.42
CA ASP A 253 5.76 -24.14 1.91
C ASP A 253 4.71 -23.96 3.01
N LYS A 254 5.15 -24.02 4.27
CA LYS A 254 4.34 -23.80 5.46
C LYS A 254 5.01 -22.86 6.43
N ILE A 255 4.25 -21.92 6.95
CA ILE A 255 4.67 -21.00 8.00
C ILE A 255 3.84 -21.28 9.24
N GLU A 256 4.51 -21.71 10.31
CA GLU A 256 3.86 -22.05 11.59
C GLU A 256 2.66 -23.00 11.42
N ASN A 257 2.81 -24.05 10.60
CA ASN A 257 1.77 -25.04 10.25
C ASN A 257 0.60 -24.49 9.42
N ASN A 258 0.67 -23.28 8.90
CA ASN A 258 -0.29 -22.74 7.94
C ASN A 258 0.24 -22.91 6.51
N THR A 259 -0.59 -23.41 5.60
CA THR A 259 -0.22 -23.60 4.20
C THR A 259 -0.15 -22.28 3.46
N VAL A 260 0.97 -22.00 2.77
CA VAL A 260 1.15 -20.79 1.97
C VAL A 260 0.35 -20.89 0.67
N ASN A 261 -0.62 -20.02 0.48
CA ASN A 261 -1.43 -19.93 -0.73
C ASN A 261 -0.89 -18.91 -1.74
N GLU A 262 -0.27 -17.85 -1.25
CA GLU A 262 0.23 -16.76 -2.08
C GLU A 262 1.47 -16.14 -1.43
N TYR A 263 2.46 -15.86 -2.24
CA TYR A 263 3.68 -15.16 -1.85
C TYR A 263 3.85 -13.91 -2.69
N ILE A 264 4.17 -12.81 -2.03
CA ILE A 264 4.41 -11.52 -2.67
C ILE A 264 5.71 -10.95 -2.09
N GLU A 265 6.59 -10.54 -3.00
CA GLU A 265 7.77 -9.74 -2.67
C GLU A 265 7.50 -8.30 -3.09
N GLU A 266 7.71 -7.36 -2.18
CA GLU A 266 7.44 -5.96 -2.39
C GLU A 266 8.62 -5.12 -1.90
N SER A 267 9.12 -4.24 -2.76
CA SER A 267 10.14 -3.29 -2.37
C SER A 267 9.53 -2.13 -1.58
N GLN A 268 10.03 -1.92 -0.38
CA GLN A 268 9.55 -0.88 0.53
C GLN A 268 10.39 0.38 0.45
N ILE A 269 9.73 1.49 0.57
CA ILE A 269 10.36 2.80 0.66
C ILE A 269 10.97 2.98 2.04
N THR A 270 12.28 3.22 2.12
CA THR A 270 12.99 3.43 3.39
C THR A 270 13.17 4.90 3.75
N ASP A 271 12.86 5.82 2.82
CA ASP A 271 13.01 7.25 3.02
C ASP A 271 11.72 8.00 2.67
N THR A 272 11.66 9.26 3.09
CA THR A 272 10.53 10.16 2.90
C THR A 272 10.92 11.33 2.00
N LEU A 273 11.24 11.05 0.74
CA LEU A 273 11.61 12.10 -0.20
C LEU A 273 10.45 13.06 -0.49
N GLY A 274 9.22 12.54 -0.48
CA GLY A 274 8.02 13.38 -0.63
C GLY A 274 7.93 14.05 -1.99
N ILE A 275 8.33 13.38 -3.04
CA ILE A 275 8.33 13.91 -4.41
C ILE A 275 6.89 13.96 -4.90
N GLN A 276 6.30 15.14 -4.94
CA GLN A 276 4.91 15.30 -5.38
C GLN A 276 4.75 15.48 -6.89
N LYS A 277 5.80 15.93 -7.56
CA LYS A 277 5.76 16.23 -8.99
C LYS A 277 7.13 16.08 -9.63
N VAL A 278 7.17 15.44 -10.79
CA VAL A 278 8.38 15.30 -11.61
C VAL A 278 8.06 15.64 -13.07
N SER A 279 8.79 16.59 -13.63
CA SER A 279 8.64 16.96 -15.05
C SER A 279 7.18 17.22 -15.50
N GLY A 280 6.36 17.81 -14.63
CA GLY A 280 4.96 18.09 -14.96
C GLY A 280 3.98 16.92 -14.73
N ILE A 281 4.47 15.75 -14.34
CA ILE A 281 3.65 14.62 -13.92
C ILE A 281 3.41 14.72 -12.42
N ASP A 282 2.15 14.71 -12.00
CA ASP A 282 1.77 14.67 -10.60
C ASP A 282 1.92 13.24 -10.09
N LEU A 283 2.67 13.06 -9.00
CA LEU A 283 2.83 11.77 -8.31
C LEU A 283 1.80 11.68 -7.19
N LEU A 284 1.19 10.52 -7.00
CA LEU A 284 0.18 10.30 -5.97
C LEU A 284 0.31 8.92 -5.37
N GLY A 285 0.34 8.89 -4.03
CA GLY A 285 0.46 7.66 -3.25
C GLY A 285 1.89 7.35 -2.84
N LYS A 286 2.01 6.45 -1.86
CA LYS A 286 3.25 6.12 -1.17
C LYS A 286 4.40 5.78 -2.13
N CYS A 287 4.18 4.85 -3.02
CA CYS A 287 5.21 4.35 -3.93
C CYS A 287 5.56 5.34 -5.03
N SER A 288 4.60 6.11 -5.49
CA SER A 288 4.82 7.13 -6.52
C SER A 288 5.54 8.36 -5.97
N GLU A 289 5.10 8.87 -4.82
CA GLU A 289 5.70 10.04 -4.17
C GLU A 289 6.99 9.72 -3.42
N TRP A 290 7.37 8.45 -3.35
CA TRP A 290 8.51 7.94 -2.59
C TRP A 290 8.50 8.44 -1.13
N ASN A 291 7.35 8.26 -0.49
CA ASN A 291 7.13 8.71 0.86
C ASN A 291 6.26 7.73 1.66
N ASN A 292 6.86 7.07 2.61
CA ASN A 292 6.21 6.05 3.43
C ASN A 292 5.11 6.61 4.37
N SER A 293 5.07 7.92 4.57
CA SER A 293 4.06 8.57 5.42
C SER A 293 2.74 8.90 4.69
N ILE A 294 2.66 8.63 3.38
CA ILE A 294 1.46 8.90 2.60
C ILE A 294 0.38 7.85 2.91
N GLY A 295 -0.75 8.32 3.37
CA GLY A 295 -1.91 7.48 3.68
C GLY A 295 -3.18 7.96 2.96
N PHE A 296 -4.30 7.28 3.19
CA PHE A 296 -5.61 7.58 2.59
C PHE A 296 -6.00 9.06 2.62
N GLY A 297 -5.88 9.70 3.79
CA GLY A 297 -6.27 11.09 3.95
C GLY A 297 -5.43 12.05 3.11
N HIS A 298 -4.19 11.72 2.80
CA HIS A 298 -3.35 12.50 1.90
C HIS A 298 -3.85 12.39 0.47
N VAL A 299 -4.13 11.16 0.01
CA VAL A 299 -4.69 10.90 -1.33
C VAL A 299 -6.01 11.65 -1.53
N ILE A 300 -6.93 11.54 -0.56
CA ILE A 300 -8.23 12.23 -0.59
C ILE A 300 -8.04 13.75 -0.72
N ARG A 301 -7.18 14.36 0.12
CA ARG A 301 -6.93 15.81 0.08
C ARG A 301 -6.32 16.30 -1.23
N ARG A 302 -5.48 15.49 -1.88
CA ARG A 302 -4.84 15.88 -3.14
C ARG A 302 -5.76 15.72 -4.36
N CYS A 303 -6.81 14.91 -4.24
CA CYS A 303 -7.79 14.71 -5.31
C CYS A 303 -9.02 15.62 -5.19
N ASN A 304 -9.30 16.17 -4.02
CA ASN A 304 -10.33 17.19 -3.81
C ASN A 304 -9.76 18.58 -4.11
#